data_74324a341f043a7fbc37915af05d11b7
#
_entry.id   74324a341f043a7fbc37915af05d11b7
#
_cell.length_a   1.000
_cell.length_b   1.000
_cell.length_c   1.000
_cell.angle_alpha   90.00
_cell.angle_beta   90.00
_cell.angle_gamma   90.00
#
_symmetry.space_group_name_H-M   'P 1'
#
loop_
_entity.id
_entity.type
_entity.pdbx_description
1 polymer ?
#
loop_
_entity_poly.entity_id
_entity_poly.type
_entity_poly.pdbx_seq_one_letter_code
_entity_poly.pdbx_strand_id
1 'polypeptide(L)'
;SSSAASDVYKRQEATTEAAVDRFHSLAGELRDTEAALSHTSQLMGAVVKYAKTRPVFDGYKAARYSKKYLAQHEAELSDYRAAKAAMSELLDGAKLPKMDALKKRRRELSEKKKALYAEYRKAQADMREAVAVKGNIDFLRGYPDGREDKAQER
;
A
#
# COMPACT_ATOMS: atom_id res chain seq x y z
N SER A 1 -37.76 18.15 -23.16
CA SER A 1 -37.20 19.46 -23.46
C SER A 1 -35.67 19.46 -23.36
N SER A 2 -35.05 20.39 -24.05
CA SER A 2 -33.59 20.53 -24.01
C SER A 2 -33.06 20.85 -22.61
N SER A 3 -33.84 21.53 -21.77
CA SER A 3 -33.51 21.83 -20.37
C SER A 3 -33.47 20.56 -19.52
N ALA A 4 -34.44 19.67 -19.66
CA ALA A 4 -34.48 18.40 -18.93
C ALA A 4 -33.31 17.47 -19.35
N ALA A 5 -33.01 17.42 -20.65
CA ALA A 5 -31.89 16.64 -21.18
C ALA A 5 -30.53 17.18 -20.65
N SER A 6 -30.39 18.50 -20.57
CA SER A 6 -29.20 19.15 -20.02
C SER A 6 -29.02 18.84 -18.52
N ASP A 7 -30.11 18.82 -17.75
CA ASP A 7 -30.09 18.50 -16.32
C ASP A 7 -29.72 17.04 -16.09
N VAL A 8 -30.21 16.11 -16.89
CA VAL A 8 -29.84 14.68 -16.83
C VAL A 8 -28.35 14.51 -17.11
N TYR A 9 -27.84 15.19 -18.15
CA TYR A 9 -26.41 15.14 -18.48
C TYR A 9 -25.53 15.65 -17.34
N LYS A 10 -25.87 16.80 -16.77
CA LYS A 10 -25.14 17.40 -15.67
C LYS A 10 -25.12 16.50 -14.43
N ARG A 11 -26.25 15.86 -14.11
CA ARG A 11 -26.34 14.90 -13.01
C ARG A 11 -25.48 13.69 -13.25
N GLN A 12 -25.47 13.14 -14.46
CA GLN A 12 -24.64 11.99 -14.80
C GLN A 12 -23.15 12.35 -14.77
N GLU A 13 -22.78 13.54 -15.22
CA GLU A 13 -21.40 14.02 -15.14
C GLU A 13 -20.94 14.13 -13.70
N ALA A 14 -21.76 14.70 -12.81
CA ALA A 14 -21.47 14.80 -11.39
C ALA A 14 -21.37 13.42 -10.72
N THR A 15 -22.26 12.49 -11.07
CA THR A 15 -22.24 11.10 -10.57
C THR A 15 -20.97 10.38 -11.01
N THR A 16 -20.56 10.54 -12.25
CA THR A 16 -19.35 9.93 -12.80
C THR A 16 -18.11 10.49 -12.11
N GLU A 17 -18.03 11.80 -11.93
CA GLU A 17 -16.93 12.46 -11.24
C GLU A 17 -16.80 11.98 -9.80
N ALA A 18 -17.94 11.89 -9.06
CA ALA A 18 -17.96 11.38 -7.70
C ALA A 18 -17.50 9.92 -7.63
N ALA A 19 -17.91 9.08 -8.57
CA ALA A 19 -17.51 7.67 -8.63
C ALA A 19 -16.01 7.52 -8.91
N VAL A 20 -15.46 8.32 -9.81
CA VAL A 20 -14.02 8.35 -10.12
C VAL A 20 -13.23 8.81 -8.92
N ASP A 21 -13.67 9.88 -8.26
CA ASP A 21 -13.00 10.43 -7.07
C ASP A 21 -12.98 9.40 -5.91
N ARG A 22 -14.10 8.73 -5.67
CA ARG A 22 -14.19 7.69 -4.65
C ARG A 22 -13.23 6.53 -4.95
N PHE A 23 -13.18 6.08 -6.19
CA PHE A 23 -12.26 5.02 -6.63
C PHE A 23 -10.80 5.42 -6.36
N HIS A 24 -10.41 6.63 -6.76
CA HIS A 24 -9.05 7.12 -6.55
C HIS A 24 -8.70 7.30 -5.06
N SER A 25 -9.66 7.78 -4.26
CA SER A 25 -9.49 7.93 -2.82
C SER A 25 -9.24 6.56 -2.15
N LEU A 26 -10.04 5.55 -2.50
CA LEU A 26 -9.87 4.20 -1.97
C LEU A 26 -8.57 3.55 -2.45
N ALA A 27 -8.16 3.79 -3.69
CA ALA A 27 -6.88 3.32 -4.20
C ALA A 27 -5.71 3.92 -3.39
N GLY A 28 -5.79 5.20 -3.05
CA GLY A 28 -4.80 5.89 -2.21
C GLY A 28 -4.73 5.32 -0.80
N GLU A 29 -5.89 5.14 -0.14
CA GLU A 29 -5.96 4.54 1.19
C GLU A 29 -5.42 3.11 1.20
N LEU A 30 -5.72 2.35 0.16
CA LEU A 30 -5.23 0.97 0.02
C LEU A 30 -3.71 0.94 -0.11
N ARG A 31 -3.12 1.82 -0.94
CA ARG A 31 -1.67 1.94 -1.07
C ARG A 31 -1.00 2.32 0.24
N ASP A 32 -1.57 3.28 0.97
CA ASP A 32 -1.04 3.73 2.27
C ASP A 32 -1.09 2.60 3.30
N THR A 33 -2.18 1.83 3.32
CA THR A 33 -2.35 0.69 4.21
C THR A 33 -1.36 -0.42 3.87
N GLU A 34 -1.16 -0.72 2.59
CA GLU A 34 -0.17 -1.71 2.14
C GLU A 34 1.26 -1.28 2.51
N ALA A 35 1.58 0.01 2.36
CA ALA A 35 2.88 0.54 2.74
C ALA A 35 3.11 0.43 4.26
N ALA A 36 2.10 0.75 5.07
CA ALA A 36 2.17 0.61 6.53
C ALA A 36 2.30 -0.86 6.96
N LEU A 37 1.59 -1.76 6.28
CA LEU A 37 1.66 -3.20 6.54
C LEU A 37 3.06 -3.75 6.19
N SER A 38 3.60 -3.35 5.05
CA SER A 38 4.95 -3.74 4.63
C SER A 38 6.01 -3.24 5.62
N HIS A 39 5.91 -1.97 6.03
CA HIS A 39 6.81 -1.37 7.02
C HIS A 39 6.78 -2.14 8.35
N THR A 40 5.58 -2.43 8.85
CA THR A 40 5.39 -3.17 10.10
C THR A 40 5.99 -4.58 10.01
N SER A 41 5.74 -5.28 8.91
CA SER A 41 6.27 -6.64 8.68
C SER A 41 7.79 -6.65 8.56
N GLN A 42 8.37 -5.68 7.87
CA GLN A 42 9.82 -5.54 7.76
C GLN A 42 10.46 -5.25 9.12
N LEU A 43 9.86 -4.37 9.90
CA LEU A 43 10.35 -4.05 11.25
C LEU A 43 10.30 -5.28 12.16
N MET A 44 9.20 -6.04 12.12
CA MET A 44 9.08 -7.28 12.89
C MET A 44 10.15 -8.30 12.48
N GLY A 45 10.39 -8.46 11.19
CA GLY A 45 11.44 -9.35 10.67
C GLY A 45 12.83 -8.93 11.13
N ALA A 46 13.13 -7.64 11.09
CA ALA A 46 14.41 -7.09 11.54
C ALA A 46 14.61 -7.30 13.04
N VAL A 47 13.56 -7.09 13.86
CA VAL A 47 13.61 -7.31 15.31
C VAL A 47 13.89 -8.77 15.64
N VAL A 48 13.22 -9.71 14.98
CA VAL A 48 13.45 -11.15 15.17
C VAL A 48 14.88 -11.53 14.81
N LYS A 49 15.37 -11.06 13.66
CA LYS A 49 16.73 -11.33 13.19
C LYS A 49 17.78 -10.74 14.13
N TYR A 50 17.55 -9.52 14.61
CA TYR A 50 18.41 -8.86 15.59
C TYR A 50 18.50 -9.67 16.89
N ALA A 51 17.35 -10.05 17.44
CA ALA A 51 17.32 -10.84 18.68
C ALA A 51 18.00 -12.19 18.54
N LYS A 52 17.81 -12.85 17.39
CA LYS A 52 18.43 -14.15 17.10
C LYS A 52 19.95 -14.06 16.97
N THR A 53 20.47 -12.99 16.40
CA THR A 53 21.91 -12.84 16.12
C THR A 53 22.67 -12.09 17.20
N ARG A 54 21.98 -11.40 18.11
CA ARG A 54 22.62 -10.63 19.18
C ARG A 54 23.56 -11.46 20.08
N PRO A 55 23.21 -12.70 20.47
CA PRO A 55 24.14 -13.52 21.25
C PRO A 55 25.48 -13.76 20.54
N VAL A 56 25.46 -13.92 19.22
CA VAL A 56 26.68 -14.09 18.41
C VAL A 56 27.53 -12.82 18.46
N PHE A 57 26.87 -11.65 18.32
CA PHE A 57 27.57 -10.38 18.43
C PHE A 57 28.15 -10.15 19.83
N ASP A 58 27.40 -10.50 20.88
CA ASP A 58 27.91 -10.44 22.28
C ASP A 58 29.12 -11.33 22.45
N GLY A 59 29.11 -12.52 21.84
CA GLY A 59 30.27 -13.43 21.83
C GLY A 59 31.47 -12.82 21.09
N TYR A 60 31.22 -12.10 20.00
CA TYR A 60 32.28 -11.39 19.27
C TYR A 60 32.95 -10.33 20.15
N LYS A 61 32.15 -9.54 20.87
CA LYS A 61 32.67 -8.57 21.84
C LYS A 61 33.44 -9.23 22.95
N ALA A 62 32.93 -10.34 23.50
CA ALA A 62 33.60 -11.12 24.54
C ALA A 62 34.92 -11.70 24.05
N ALA A 63 35.03 -12.06 22.80
CA ALA A 63 36.25 -12.51 22.14
C ALA A 63 37.17 -11.34 21.73
N ARG A 64 36.87 -10.13 22.18
CA ARG A 64 37.64 -8.91 21.90
C ARG A 64 37.81 -8.66 20.40
N TYR A 65 36.71 -8.88 19.64
CA TYR A 65 36.66 -8.67 18.18
C TYR A 65 37.69 -9.51 17.44
N SER A 66 37.88 -10.75 17.86
CA SER A 66 38.83 -11.71 17.29
C SER A 66 38.54 -11.96 15.81
N LYS A 67 39.57 -11.93 14.97
CA LYS A 67 39.46 -12.27 13.55
C LYS A 67 39.02 -13.72 13.34
N LYS A 68 39.45 -14.63 14.21
CA LYS A 68 39.06 -16.04 14.17
C LYS A 68 37.57 -16.19 14.43
N TYR A 69 37.03 -15.50 15.44
CA TYR A 69 35.60 -15.50 15.75
C TYR A 69 34.79 -14.93 14.59
N LEU A 70 35.23 -13.80 14.04
CA LEU A 70 34.60 -13.17 12.88
C LEU A 70 34.51 -14.14 11.69
N ALA A 71 35.61 -14.85 11.40
CA ALA A 71 35.64 -15.81 10.31
C ALA A 71 34.67 -16.98 10.52
N GLN A 72 34.55 -17.44 11.79
CA GLN A 72 33.66 -18.54 12.16
C GLN A 72 32.18 -18.15 12.16
N HIS A 73 31.85 -16.88 12.36
CA HIS A 73 30.49 -16.37 12.53
C HIS A 73 30.13 -15.24 11.55
N GLU A 74 30.78 -15.21 10.39
CA GLU A 74 30.68 -14.12 9.43
C GLU A 74 29.23 -13.88 9.00
N ALA A 75 28.50 -14.93 8.64
CA ALA A 75 27.12 -14.83 8.18
C ALA A 75 26.18 -14.26 9.26
N GLU A 76 26.32 -14.75 10.48
CA GLU A 76 25.49 -14.32 11.61
C GLU A 76 25.80 -12.88 12.03
N LEU A 77 27.06 -12.48 12.00
CA LEU A 77 27.48 -11.10 12.30
C LEU A 77 27.04 -10.14 11.20
N SER A 78 27.08 -10.57 9.95
CA SER A 78 26.52 -9.81 8.82
C SER A 78 25.02 -9.61 9.00
N ASP A 79 24.29 -10.65 9.35
CA ASP A 79 22.85 -10.59 9.63
C ASP A 79 22.55 -9.66 10.80
N TYR A 80 23.34 -9.69 11.86
CA TYR A 80 23.19 -8.78 12.99
C TYR A 80 23.30 -7.31 12.56
N ARG A 81 24.34 -6.99 11.79
CA ARG A 81 24.57 -5.62 11.30
C ARG A 81 23.45 -5.17 10.37
N ALA A 82 23.02 -6.05 9.47
CA ALA A 82 21.93 -5.76 8.55
C ALA A 82 20.61 -5.52 9.30
N ALA A 83 20.29 -6.35 10.29
CA ALA A 83 19.10 -6.19 11.11
C ALA A 83 19.11 -4.89 11.91
N LYS A 84 20.25 -4.55 12.51
CA LYS A 84 20.42 -3.31 13.26
C LYS A 84 20.25 -2.08 12.37
N ALA A 85 20.84 -2.10 11.18
CA ALA A 85 20.73 -1.01 10.21
C ALA A 85 19.27 -0.87 9.70
N ALA A 86 18.61 -1.98 9.41
CA ALA A 86 17.22 -1.99 8.98
C ALA A 86 16.28 -1.43 10.07
N MET A 87 16.47 -1.82 11.32
CA MET A 87 15.70 -1.27 12.44
C MET A 87 15.88 0.23 12.57
N SER A 88 17.11 0.72 12.48
CA SER A 88 17.42 2.14 12.56
C SER A 88 16.73 2.94 11.45
N GLU A 89 16.80 2.44 10.22
CA GLU A 89 16.17 3.06 9.07
C GLU A 89 14.63 3.05 9.17
N LEU A 90 14.06 1.90 9.51
CA LEU A 90 12.60 1.75 9.62
C LEU A 90 12.01 2.56 10.77
N LEU A 91 12.74 2.73 11.87
CA LEU A 91 12.28 3.52 13.02
C LEU A 91 12.44 5.02 12.80
N ASP A 92 13.43 5.44 12.01
CA ASP A 92 13.68 6.85 11.69
C ASP A 92 13.63 7.76 12.94
N GLY A 93 14.35 7.37 13.99
CA GLY A 93 14.39 8.09 15.25
C GLY A 93 13.26 7.78 16.22
N ALA A 94 12.27 7.02 15.83
CA ALA A 94 11.19 6.60 16.72
C ALA A 94 11.63 5.50 17.68
N LYS A 95 10.97 5.40 18.83
CA LYS A 95 11.20 4.34 19.79
C LYS A 95 10.66 3.01 19.24
N LEU A 96 11.43 1.93 19.43
CA LEU A 96 10.99 0.59 19.03
C LEU A 96 9.76 0.16 19.85
N PRO A 97 8.63 -0.14 19.21
CA PRO A 97 7.46 -0.70 19.88
C PRO A 97 7.74 -2.12 20.37
N LYS A 98 6.97 -2.56 21.35
CA LYS A 98 7.01 -3.96 21.79
C LYS A 98 6.49 -4.88 20.67
N MET A 99 6.99 -6.11 20.62
CA MET A 99 6.60 -7.08 19.61
C MET A 99 5.07 -7.33 19.59
N ASP A 100 4.44 -7.39 20.77
CA ASP A 100 2.99 -7.57 20.86
C ASP A 100 2.21 -6.41 20.22
N ALA A 101 2.70 -5.18 20.38
CA ALA A 101 2.14 -4.00 19.72
C ALA A 101 2.29 -4.07 18.20
N LEU A 102 3.45 -4.52 17.71
CA LEU A 102 3.69 -4.71 16.28
C LEU A 102 2.79 -5.79 15.69
N LYS A 103 2.61 -6.90 16.39
CA LYS A 103 1.70 -7.98 15.97
C LYS A 103 0.26 -7.50 15.89
N LYS A 104 -0.18 -6.73 16.89
CA LYS A 104 -1.52 -6.13 16.91
C LYS A 104 -1.71 -5.18 15.73
N ARG A 105 -0.74 -4.30 15.51
CA ARG A 105 -0.77 -3.35 14.39
C ARG A 105 -0.85 -4.08 13.04
N ARG A 106 -0.06 -5.14 12.86
CA ARG A 106 -0.10 -5.95 11.65
C ARG A 106 -1.46 -6.56 11.41
N ARG A 107 -2.10 -7.12 12.46
CA ARG A 107 -3.45 -7.68 12.36
C ARG A 107 -4.46 -6.62 11.97
N GLU A 108 -4.46 -5.48 12.64
CA GLU A 108 -5.37 -4.36 12.36
C GLU A 108 -5.21 -3.84 10.93
N LEU A 109 -3.97 -3.70 10.46
CA LEU A 109 -3.68 -3.26 9.09
C LEU A 109 -4.11 -4.31 8.06
N SER A 110 -3.94 -5.60 8.35
CA SER A 110 -4.40 -6.67 7.46
C SER A 110 -5.92 -6.68 7.33
N GLU A 111 -6.64 -6.48 8.43
CA GLU A 111 -8.10 -6.39 8.43
C GLU A 111 -8.58 -5.14 7.68
N LYS A 112 -7.93 -4.01 7.92
CA LYS A 112 -8.20 -2.75 7.21
C LYS A 112 -7.98 -2.91 5.70
N LYS A 113 -6.88 -3.53 5.30
CA LYS A 113 -6.59 -3.82 3.89
C LYS A 113 -7.69 -4.65 3.25
N LYS A 114 -8.15 -5.70 3.94
CA LYS A 114 -9.21 -6.57 3.45
C LYS A 114 -10.52 -5.81 3.25
N ALA A 115 -10.90 -4.97 4.22
CA ALA A 115 -12.11 -4.15 4.14
C ALA A 115 -12.01 -3.11 3.01
N LEU A 116 -10.88 -2.42 2.91
CA LEU A 116 -10.63 -1.44 1.86
C LEU A 116 -10.65 -2.08 0.47
N TYR A 117 -10.12 -3.30 0.35
CA TYR A 117 -10.10 -4.00 -0.93
C TYR A 117 -11.51 -4.34 -1.41
N ALA A 118 -12.40 -4.73 -0.50
CA ALA A 118 -13.80 -4.97 -0.82
C ALA A 118 -14.50 -3.69 -1.30
N GLU A 119 -14.29 -2.58 -0.60
CA GLU A 119 -14.82 -1.27 -0.99
C GLU A 119 -14.23 -0.79 -2.32
N TYR A 120 -12.94 -1.01 -2.54
CA TYR A 120 -12.24 -0.68 -3.77
C TYR A 120 -12.85 -1.39 -4.98
N ARG A 121 -13.11 -2.69 -4.86
CA ARG A 121 -13.73 -3.47 -5.94
C ARG A 121 -15.12 -2.93 -6.28
N LYS A 122 -15.90 -2.61 -5.27
CA LYS A 122 -17.24 -2.03 -5.44
C LYS A 122 -17.17 -0.66 -6.11
N ALA A 123 -16.28 0.20 -5.63
CA ALA A 123 -16.07 1.52 -6.22
C ALA A 123 -15.58 1.45 -7.67
N GLN A 124 -14.74 0.46 -7.99
CA GLN A 124 -14.27 0.21 -9.35
C GLN A 124 -15.44 -0.17 -10.28
N ALA A 125 -16.32 -1.04 -9.82
CA ALA A 125 -17.51 -1.44 -10.58
C ALA A 125 -18.45 -0.25 -10.77
N ASP A 126 -18.71 0.54 -9.73
CA ASP A 126 -19.54 1.73 -9.79
C ASP A 126 -18.96 2.77 -10.77
N MET A 127 -17.64 2.96 -10.73
CA MET A 127 -16.95 3.87 -11.66
C MET A 127 -17.09 3.43 -13.10
N ARG A 128 -16.87 2.14 -13.37
CA ARG A 128 -17.01 1.59 -14.75
C ARG A 128 -18.43 1.74 -15.28
N GLU A 129 -19.42 1.47 -14.44
CA GLU A 129 -20.82 1.66 -14.79
C GLU A 129 -21.15 3.14 -15.09
N ALA A 130 -20.71 4.04 -14.20
CA ALA A 130 -20.95 5.48 -14.37
C ALA A 130 -20.30 6.01 -15.65
N VAL A 131 -19.07 5.59 -15.94
CA VAL A 131 -18.36 5.97 -17.18
C VAL A 131 -19.07 5.43 -18.40
N ALA A 132 -19.56 4.19 -18.37
CA ALA A 132 -20.31 3.60 -19.48
C ALA A 132 -21.63 4.33 -19.73
N VAL A 133 -22.39 4.66 -18.67
CA VAL A 133 -23.64 5.44 -18.78
C VAL A 133 -23.37 6.83 -19.34
N LYS A 134 -22.32 7.49 -18.86
CA LYS A 134 -21.93 8.81 -19.39
C LYS A 134 -21.58 8.73 -20.89
N GLY A 135 -20.81 7.71 -21.28
CA GLY A 135 -20.47 7.48 -22.69
C GLY A 135 -21.71 7.30 -23.57
N ASN A 136 -22.71 6.56 -23.09
CA ASN A 136 -23.99 6.39 -23.81
C ASN A 136 -24.76 7.71 -23.94
N ILE A 137 -24.79 8.52 -22.87
CA ILE A 137 -25.43 9.83 -22.89
C ILE A 137 -24.71 10.76 -23.87
N ASP A 138 -23.38 10.78 -23.85
CA ASP A 138 -22.56 11.58 -24.76
C ASP A 138 -22.83 11.20 -26.22
N PHE A 139 -22.92 9.92 -26.51
CA PHE A 139 -23.26 9.40 -27.84
C PHE A 139 -24.64 9.90 -28.30
N LEU A 140 -25.65 9.78 -27.44
CA LEU A 140 -27.02 10.22 -27.77
C LEU A 140 -27.11 11.73 -27.98
N ARG A 141 -26.21 12.50 -27.37
CA ARG A 141 -26.15 13.97 -27.54
C ARG A 141 -25.27 14.41 -28.72
N GLY A 142 -24.66 13.45 -29.43
CA GLY A 142 -23.76 13.72 -30.54
C GLY A 142 -22.33 14.10 -30.16
N TYR A 143 -21.95 13.89 -28.91
CA TYR A 143 -20.56 14.07 -28.48
C TYR A 143 -19.73 12.80 -28.76
N PRO A 144 -18.43 12.95 -29.07
CA PRO A 144 -17.56 11.77 -29.25
C PRO A 144 -17.45 10.91 -27.99
N ASP A 145 -17.58 9.58 -28.14
CA ASP A 145 -17.27 8.64 -27.08
C ASP A 145 -15.75 8.44 -27.05
N GLY A 146 -15.16 8.42 -25.86
CA GLY A 146 -13.74 8.16 -25.67
C GLY A 146 -13.24 6.83 -26.24
N ARG A 147 -14.14 5.84 -26.40
CA ARG A 147 -13.84 4.58 -27.06
C ARG A 147 -13.69 4.71 -28.57
N GLU A 148 -14.51 5.52 -29.19
CA GLU A 148 -14.43 5.81 -30.62
C GLU A 148 -13.15 6.55 -30.97
N ASP A 149 -12.77 7.52 -30.15
CA ASP A 149 -11.53 8.26 -30.31
C ASP A 149 -10.32 7.34 -30.28
N LYS A 150 -10.28 6.39 -29.34
CA LYS A 150 -9.20 5.39 -29.24
C LYS A 150 -9.18 4.43 -30.43
N ALA A 151 -10.35 4.04 -30.94
CA ALA A 151 -10.45 3.19 -32.12
C ALA A 151 -9.99 3.91 -33.40
N GLN A 152 -10.23 5.20 -33.50
CA GLN A 152 -9.82 6.02 -34.65
C GLN A 152 -8.31 6.32 -34.67
N GLU A 153 -7.66 6.36 -33.50
CA GLU A 153 -6.23 6.58 -33.37
C GLU A 153 -5.38 5.35 -33.78
N ARG A 154 -6.03 4.19 -33.93
CA ARG A 154 -5.38 2.96 -34.36
C ARG A 154 -5.51 2.76 -35.86
#